data_fcd70621a3e34362c95f97844efef190
#
_entry.id   fcd70621a3e34362c95f97844efef190
#
_cell.length_a   1.000
_cell.length_b   1.000
_cell.length_c   1.000
_cell.angle_alpha   90.00
_cell.angle_beta   90.00
_cell.angle_gamma   90.00
#
_symmetry.space_group_name_H-M   'P 1'
#
loop_
_entity.id
_entity.type
_entity.pdbx_description
1 polymer ?
#
loop_
_entity_poly.entity_id
_entity_poly.type
_entity_poly.pdbx_seq_one_letter_code
_entity_poly.pdbx_strand_id
1 'polypeptide(L)' 'MRDQMDKLVTEMLDKGVLYDDARREFEKMFIARALQRTKGNLGEAADLLGVHRNTISRKISEYRIKRSA' A
#
# COMPACT_ATOMS: atom_id res chain seq x y z
N MET A 1 14.77 7.91 2.26
CA MET A 1 13.32 7.70 2.35
C MET A 1 12.58 8.84 3.02
N ARG A 2 13.06 9.30 4.16
CA ARG A 2 12.39 10.38 4.90
C ARG A 2 12.20 11.65 4.09
N ASP A 3 13.23 12.09 3.37
CA ASP A 3 13.17 13.32 2.57
C ASP A 3 12.15 13.20 1.45
N GLN A 4 12.11 12.03 0.81
CA GLN A 4 11.16 11.79 -0.28
C GLN A 4 9.73 11.76 0.23
N MET A 5 9.52 11.13 1.39
CA MET A 5 8.20 11.07 2.01
C MET A 5 7.73 12.46 2.43
N ASP A 6 8.65 13.26 3.00
CA ASP A 6 8.34 14.62 3.41
C ASP A 6 7.88 15.46 2.22
N LYS A 7 8.58 15.35 1.09
CA LYS A 7 8.19 16.06 -0.13
C LYS A 7 6.82 15.65 -0.61
N LEU A 8 6.55 14.35 -0.60
CA LEU A 8 5.26 13.82 -1.05
C LEU A 8 4.13 14.30 -0.15
N VAL A 9 4.32 14.25 1.17
CA VAL A 9 3.31 14.70 2.12
C VAL A 9 3.03 16.19 1.94
N THR A 10 4.10 16.99 1.79
CA THR A 10 3.95 18.42 1.56
C THR A 10 3.13 18.70 0.30
N GLU A 11 3.45 17.98 -0.79
CA GLU A 11 2.72 18.15 -2.04
C GLU A 11 1.25 17.78 -1.88
N MET A 12 0.96 16.70 -1.17
CA MET A 12 -0.42 16.29 -0.91
C MET A 12 -1.18 17.35 -0.12
N LEU A 13 -0.55 17.91 0.91
CA LEU A 13 -1.16 18.97 1.71
C LEU A 13 -1.43 20.21 0.88
N ASP A 14 -0.47 20.58 0.03
CA ASP A 14 -0.62 21.75 -0.84
C ASP A 14 -1.78 21.59 -1.82
N LYS A 15 -2.01 20.37 -2.26
CA LYS A 15 -3.10 20.06 -3.19
C LYS A 15 -4.43 19.78 -2.51
N GLY A 16 -4.47 19.86 -1.19
CA GLY A 16 -5.70 19.64 -0.44
C GLY A 16 -6.14 18.21 -0.33
N VAL A 17 -5.21 17.24 -0.45
CA VAL A 17 -5.55 15.84 -0.28
C VAL A 17 -5.89 15.57 1.18
N LEU A 18 -7.02 14.93 1.41
CA LEU A 18 -7.46 14.62 2.77
C LEU A 18 -6.71 13.43 3.33
N TYR A 19 -6.50 13.45 4.64
CA TYR A 19 -5.74 12.43 5.33
C TYR A 19 -6.21 11.01 4.99
N ASP A 20 -7.51 10.77 5.07
CA ASP A 20 -8.04 9.43 4.86
C ASP A 20 -7.83 8.94 3.42
N ASP A 21 -7.96 9.85 2.45
CA ASP A 21 -7.73 9.52 1.05
C ASP A 21 -6.26 9.21 0.80
N ALA A 22 -5.36 9.99 1.40
CA ALA A 22 -3.92 9.75 1.30
C ALA A 22 -3.56 8.39 1.89
N ARG A 23 -4.13 8.07 3.05
CA ARG A 23 -3.87 6.80 3.73
C ARG A 23 -4.28 5.62 2.86
N ARG A 24 -5.46 5.69 2.25
CA ARG A 24 -5.96 4.61 1.40
C ARG A 24 -5.10 4.42 0.16
N GLU A 25 -4.72 5.51 -0.49
CA GLU A 25 -3.86 5.42 -1.67
C GLU A 25 -2.50 4.83 -1.31
N PHE A 26 -1.93 5.25 -0.19
CA PHE A 26 -0.66 4.71 0.28
C PHE A 26 -0.75 3.21 0.54
N GLU A 27 -1.77 2.78 1.27
CA GLU A 27 -1.97 1.37 1.58
C GLU A 27 -2.12 0.54 0.31
N LYS A 28 -2.95 1.02 -0.60
CA LYS A 28 -3.20 0.32 -1.85
C LYS A 28 -1.92 0.14 -2.66
N MET A 29 -1.14 1.19 -2.81
CA MET A 29 0.11 1.12 -3.56
C MET A 29 1.15 0.24 -2.88
N PHE A 30 1.23 0.33 -1.56
CA PHE A 30 2.20 -0.45 -0.79
C PHE A 30 1.93 -1.94 -0.95
N ILE A 31 0.68 -2.33 -0.80
CA ILE A 31 0.27 -3.73 -0.93
C ILE A 31 0.47 -4.20 -2.38
N ALA A 32 0.06 -3.38 -3.35
CA ALA A 32 0.20 -3.73 -4.76
C ALA A 32 1.67 -3.98 -5.14
N ARG A 33 2.57 -3.14 -4.65
CA ARG A 33 4.00 -3.30 -4.92
C ARG A 33 4.56 -4.55 -4.25
N ALA A 34 4.12 -4.84 -3.03
CA ALA A 34 4.56 -6.05 -2.33
C ALA A 34 4.11 -7.30 -3.09
N LEU A 35 2.88 -7.28 -3.62
CA LEU A 35 2.39 -8.41 -4.41
C LEU A 35 3.16 -8.56 -5.71
N GLN A 36 3.54 -7.46 -6.36
CA GLN A 36 4.37 -7.52 -7.56
C GLN A 36 5.70 -8.20 -7.28
N ARG A 37 6.34 -7.83 -6.17
CA ARG A 37 7.64 -8.41 -5.80
C ARG A 37 7.56 -9.88 -5.47
N THR A 38 6.42 -10.33 -5.00
CA THR A 38 6.23 -11.72 -4.60
C THR A 38 5.43 -12.53 -5.61
N LYS A 39 5.19 -11.97 -6.80
CA LYS A 39 4.46 -12.61 -7.90
C LYS A 39 3.09 -13.10 -7.46
N GLY A 40 2.43 -12.28 -6.66
CA GLY A 40 1.08 -12.57 -6.19
C GLY A 40 1.01 -13.51 -4.99
N ASN A 41 2.15 -13.88 -4.41
CA ASN A 41 2.17 -14.78 -3.25
C ASN A 41 1.76 -14.01 -2.00
N LEU A 42 0.59 -14.34 -1.47
CA LEU A 42 0.00 -13.63 -0.35
C LEU A 42 0.83 -13.75 0.93
N GLY A 43 1.27 -14.96 1.26
CA GLY A 43 2.06 -15.18 2.46
C GLY A 43 3.39 -14.44 2.43
N GLU A 44 4.07 -14.47 1.28
CA GLU A 44 5.33 -13.76 1.13
C GLU A 44 5.15 -12.25 1.18
N ALA A 45 4.06 -11.75 0.59
CA ALA A 45 3.76 -10.33 0.64
C ALA A 45 3.51 -9.88 2.09
N ALA A 46 2.78 -10.68 2.85
CA ALA A 46 2.52 -10.38 4.25
C ALA A 46 3.82 -10.33 5.05
N ASP A 47 4.72 -11.29 4.82
CA ASP A 47 6.02 -11.32 5.48
C ASP A 47 6.85 -10.08 5.11
N LEU A 48 6.83 -9.72 3.84
CA LEU A 48 7.57 -8.55 3.35
C LEU A 48 7.08 -7.27 4.03
N LEU A 49 5.78 -7.16 4.26
CA LEU A 49 5.17 -5.99 4.87
C LEU A 49 5.16 -6.03 6.40
N GLY A 50 5.45 -7.20 6.98
CA GLY A 50 5.45 -7.35 8.43
C GLY A 50 4.05 -7.37 9.03
N VAL A 51 3.07 -7.88 8.29
CA VAL A 51 1.70 -7.97 8.77
C VAL A 51 1.17 -9.40 8.59
N HIS A 52 0.02 -9.68 9.20
CA HIS A 52 -0.60 -10.99 9.08
C HIS A 52 -1.23 -11.13 7.69
N ARG A 53 -1.17 -12.35 7.11
CA ARG A 53 -1.73 -12.58 5.77
C ARG A 53 -3.23 -12.28 5.70
N ASN A 54 -3.96 -12.49 6.79
CA ASN A 54 -5.39 -12.16 6.82
C ASN A 54 -5.64 -10.67 6.65
N THR A 55 -4.76 -9.85 7.22
CA THR A 55 -4.84 -8.39 7.08
C THR A 55 -4.70 -7.99 5.62
N ILE A 56 -3.70 -8.55 4.93
CA ILE A 56 -3.48 -8.25 3.50
C ILE A 56 -4.65 -8.75 2.67
N SER A 57 -5.12 -9.97 2.94
CA SER A 57 -6.24 -10.56 2.19
C SER A 57 -7.47 -9.66 2.28
N ARG A 58 -7.76 -9.15 3.48
CA ARG A 58 -8.89 -8.25 3.68
C ARG A 58 -8.71 -6.93 2.92
N LYS A 59 -7.49 -6.38 2.96
CA LYS A 59 -7.19 -5.13 2.25
C LYS A 59 -7.26 -5.30 0.74
N ILE A 60 -6.82 -6.44 0.23
CA ILE A 60 -6.90 -6.74 -1.19
C ILE A 60 -8.35 -6.71 -1.65
N SER A 61 -9.25 -7.32 -0.88
CA SER A 61 -10.67 -7.31 -1.18
C SER A 61 -11.26 -5.91 -1.08
N GLU A 62 -10.91 -5.20 -0.01
CA GLU A 62 -11.42 -3.86 0.24
C GLU A 62 -11.03 -2.89 -0.87
N TYR A 63 -9.78 -2.93 -1.32
CA TYR A 63 -9.26 -2.02 -2.33
C TYR A 63 -9.32 -2.59 -3.75
N ARG A 64 -9.81 -3.80 -3.90
CA ARG A 64 -9.91 -4.47 -5.21
C ARG A 64 -8.56 -4.52 -5.92
N ILE A 65 -7.53 -4.90 -5.20
CA ILE A 65 -6.17 -4.99 -5.74
C ILE A 65 -6.01 -6.30 -6.50
N LYS A 66 -5.39 -6.24 -7.69
CA LYS A 66 -5.12 -7.45 -8.46
C LYS A 66 -3.91 -8.17 -7.86
N ARG A 67 -4.06 -9.47 -7.66
CA ARG A 67 -2.97 -10.29 -7.11
C ARG A 67 -1.99 -10.78 -8.17
N SER A 68 -2.40 -10.85 -9.40
CA SER A 68 -1.54 -11.35 -10.48
C SER A 68 -0.39 -10.38 -10.75
N ALA A 69 0.80 -10.94 -10.93
CA ALA A 69 1.99 -10.14 -11.22
C ALA A 69 1.97 -9.64 -12.65
#